data_a2a784c105a205f45ac032429f12b919
#
_entry.id   a2a784c105a205f45ac032429f12b919
#
_cell.length_a   1.000
_cell.length_b   1.000
_cell.length_c   1.000
_cell.angle_alpha   90.00
_cell.angle_beta   90.00
_cell.angle_gamma   90.00
#
_symmetry.space_group_name_H-M   'P 1'
#
loop_
_entity.id
_entity.type
_entity.pdbx_description
1 polymer ?
#
loop_
_entity_poly.entity_id
_entity_poly.type
_entity_poly.pdbx_seq_one_letter_code
_entity_poly.pdbx_strand_id
1 'polypeptide(L)'
;MKKFFLLFTVILITASCVEIKTTTTEEKRVTEERDIKGFKSIKVEGAPNVHYKQDTAWSVKVIAQKDVIKNVTTEVIDGRLIVSQSPQKSFLIKVGGNTIVDASSDVDVVVSSPDIIGINMLGSGCFIATGNINTDKLNICLQGSGDIKCSDIICDTIHTQLKGSGDIVVSKVDAFSSDISLIGSGDIKLAQHNVNTTKINLKGSGDIVVNSDNCGSVDCVLNGSGDIRIAGDVKSLNRKTNGSGEISFTGEIKK
;
A
#
# COMPACT_ATOMS: atom_id res chain seq x y z
N MET A 1 28.20 56.14 -60.04
CA MET A 1 27.78 54.80 -59.64
C MET A 1 28.34 54.54 -58.25
N LYS A 2 27.54 54.75 -57.18
CA LYS A 2 27.93 54.55 -55.77
C LYS A 2 27.49 53.15 -55.39
N LYS A 3 28.45 52.28 -55.04
CA LYS A 3 28.22 50.96 -54.49
C LYS A 3 27.88 51.06 -52.97
N PHE A 4 26.68 50.69 -52.60
CA PHE A 4 26.23 50.56 -51.19
C PHE A 4 26.72 49.22 -50.63
N PHE A 5 27.59 49.27 -49.66
CA PHE A 5 28.08 48.07 -48.94
C PHE A 5 27.20 47.88 -47.69
N LEU A 6 26.36 46.87 -47.74
CA LEU A 6 25.49 46.51 -46.62
C LEU A 6 26.29 45.61 -45.64
N LEU A 7 26.63 46.14 -44.49
CA LEU A 7 27.32 45.41 -43.46
C LEU A 7 26.30 44.61 -42.64
N PHE A 8 26.32 43.30 -42.82
CA PHE A 8 25.45 42.38 -42.06
C PHE A 8 26.16 42.04 -40.74
N THR A 9 25.71 42.64 -39.63
CA THR A 9 26.21 42.32 -38.27
C THR A 9 25.52 41.06 -37.80
N VAL A 10 26.25 39.95 -37.79
CA VAL A 10 25.78 38.69 -37.19
C VAL A 10 25.95 38.80 -35.66
N ILE A 11 24.85 38.93 -34.96
CA ILE A 11 24.83 38.84 -33.49
C ILE A 11 24.92 37.36 -33.12
N LEU A 12 26.08 36.90 -32.68
CA LEU A 12 26.25 35.58 -32.05
C LEU A 12 25.61 35.62 -30.67
N ILE A 13 24.41 35.02 -30.55
CA ILE A 13 23.79 34.72 -29.24
C ILE A 13 24.50 33.48 -28.71
N THR A 14 25.45 33.65 -27.82
CA THR A 14 26.02 32.55 -27.03
C THR A 14 24.96 32.11 -26.01
N ALA A 15 24.26 31.03 -26.35
CA ALA A 15 23.44 30.33 -25.36
C ALA A 15 24.39 29.71 -24.31
N SER A 16 24.52 30.36 -23.18
CA SER A 16 25.16 29.74 -22.02
C SER A 16 24.22 28.64 -21.51
N CYS A 17 24.52 27.41 -21.87
CA CYS A 17 23.98 26.25 -21.16
C CYS A 17 24.46 26.34 -19.71
N VAL A 18 23.57 26.71 -18.83
CA VAL A 18 23.78 26.50 -17.39
C VAL A 18 23.60 25.00 -17.18
N GLU A 19 24.71 24.27 -17.08
CA GLU A 19 24.70 22.91 -16.55
C GLU A 19 24.24 22.97 -15.09
N ILE A 20 22.99 22.60 -14.84
CA ILE A 20 22.51 22.34 -13.49
C ILE A 20 23.14 21.01 -13.08
N LYS A 21 24.28 21.04 -12.39
CA LYS A 21 24.79 19.88 -11.67
C LYS A 21 23.85 19.61 -10.51
N THR A 22 22.93 18.68 -10.68
CA THR A 22 22.16 18.11 -9.58
C THR A 22 23.12 17.27 -8.75
N THR A 23 23.69 17.85 -7.71
CA THR A 23 24.44 17.09 -6.71
C THR A 23 23.40 16.46 -5.79
N THR A 24 22.96 15.27 -6.10
CA THR A 24 22.25 14.42 -5.14
C THR A 24 23.27 13.98 -4.11
N THR A 25 23.37 14.69 -3.01
CA THR A 25 24.03 14.19 -1.81
C THR A 25 23.10 13.11 -1.27
N GLU A 26 23.45 11.84 -1.47
CA GLU A 26 22.78 10.73 -0.77
C GLU A 26 23.07 10.93 0.72
N GLU A 27 22.16 11.57 1.44
CA GLU A 27 22.25 11.66 2.88
C GLU A 27 22.19 10.25 3.45
N LYS A 28 23.22 9.89 4.22
CA LYS A 28 23.40 8.55 4.78
C LYS A 28 22.23 8.20 5.68
N ARG A 29 21.46 7.19 5.31
CA ARG A 29 20.41 6.63 6.14
C ARG A 29 21.02 5.96 7.37
N VAL A 30 20.39 6.12 8.51
CA VAL A 30 20.76 5.50 9.79
C VAL A 30 19.69 4.52 10.21
N THR A 31 20.08 3.52 11.00
CA THR A 31 19.17 2.53 11.56
C THR A 31 19.13 2.71 13.08
N GLU A 32 17.93 2.80 13.64
CA GLU A 32 17.69 2.78 15.08
C GLU A 32 16.85 1.56 15.45
N GLU A 33 17.35 0.76 16.39
CA GLU A 33 16.59 -0.33 16.98
C GLU A 33 15.71 0.22 18.11
N ARG A 34 14.46 -0.22 18.15
CA ARG A 34 13.49 0.14 19.20
C ARG A 34 13.23 -1.08 20.07
N ASP A 35 13.50 -1.01 21.36
CA ASP A 35 13.18 -2.10 22.30
C ASP A 35 11.68 -2.14 22.60
N ILE A 36 10.92 -2.64 21.63
CA ILE A 36 9.46 -2.69 21.64
C ILE A 36 9.01 -4.12 21.46
N LYS A 37 8.10 -4.58 22.34
CA LYS A 37 7.60 -5.97 22.41
C LYS A 37 6.13 -5.98 22.80
N GLY A 38 5.50 -7.15 22.71
CA GLY A 38 4.15 -7.39 23.25
C GLY A 38 3.01 -6.88 22.39
N PHE A 39 3.25 -6.62 21.09
CA PHE A 39 2.18 -6.27 20.15
C PHE A 39 1.80 -7.47 19.29
N LYS A 40 0.52 -7.48 18.88
CA LYS A 40 -0.07 -8.41 17.90
C LYS A 40 -0.78 -7.68 16.76
N SER A 41 -0.74 -6.37 16.72
CA SER A 41 -1.28 -5.56 15.62
C SER A 41 -0.31 -4.43 15.30
N ILE A 42 -0.33 -3.97 14.06
CA ILE A 42 0.46 -2.84 13.59
C ILE A 42 -0.49 -1.79 13.01
N LYS A 43 -0.34 -0.54 13.46
CA LYS A 43 -0.99 0.63 12.88
C LYS A 43 0.06 1.56 12.33
N VAL A 44 -0.07 1.93 11.07
CA VAL A 44 0.81 2.88 10.39
C VAL A 44 0.05 4.17 10.13
N GLU A 45 0.61 5.30 10.52
CA GLU A 45 0.03 6.63 10.31
C GLU A 45 0.98 7.51 9.51
N GLY A 46 0.48 8.10 8.44
CA GLY A 46 1.27 8.94 7.53
C GLY A 46 1.83 8.17 6.33
N ALA A 47 3.13 8.35 6.04
CA ALA A 47 3.77 7.81 4.85
C ALA A 47 4.92 6.80 5.08
N PRO A 48 5.16 6.25 6.29
CA PRO A 48 6.21 5.24 6.47
C PRO A 48 5.93 3.97 5.66
N ASN A 49 6.99 3.35 5.14
CA ASN A 49 6.94 2.01 4.60
C ASN A 49 7.23 1.00 5.72
N VAL A 50 6.40 -0.01 5.86
CA VAL A 50 6.59 -1.05 6.87
C VAL A 50 6.87 -2.39 6.19
N HIS A 51 7.97 -3.02 6.54
CA HIS A 51 8.36 -4.35 6.10
C HIS A 51 8.16 -5.31 7.27
N TYR A 52 7.16 -6.18 7.16
CA TYR A 52 6.80 -7.13 8.19
C TYR A 52 7.19 -8.56 7.83
N LYS A 53 7.63 -9.30 8.82
CA LYS A 53 7.80 -10.75 8.75
C LYS A 53 7.37 -11.38 10.08
N GLN A 54 6.55 -12.43 10.03
CA GLN A 54 6.28 -13.22 11.23
C GLN A 54 7.53 -14.00 11.62
N ASP A 55 7.95 -13.87 12.88
CA ASP A 55 9.15 -14.51 13.41
C ASP A 55 8.94 -14.80 14.91
N THR A 56 9.75 -15.66 15.51
CA THR A 56 9.65 -16.05 16.92
C THR A 56 9.92 -14.91 17.91
N ALA A 57 10.56 -13.83 17.47
CA ALA A 57 10.93 -12.68 18.29
C ALA A 57 10.34 -11.37 17.78
N TRP A 58 10.05 -10.46 18.72
CA TRP A 58 9.74 -9.06 18.37
C TRP A 58 11.01 -8.32 17.99
N SER A 59 10.95 -7.58 16.91
CA SER A 59 11.97 -6.63 16.50
C SER A 59 11.31 -5.44 15.81
N VAL A 60 11.79 -4.24 16.14
CA VAL A 60 11.37 -3.01 15.47
C VAL A 60 12.61 -2.19 15.16
N LYS A 61 12.86 -1.92 13.87
CA LYS A 61 13.99 -1.12 13.39
C LYS A 61 13.47 -0.03 12.48
N VAL A 62 13.88 1.20 12.75
CA VAL A 62 13.54 2.36 11.92
C VAL A 62 14.78 2.75 11.10
N ILE A 63 14.61 2.92 9.80
CA ILE A 63 15.66 3.24 8.84
C ILE A 63 15.24 4.50 8.09
N ALA A 64 15.95 5.61 8.31
CA ALA A 64 15.67 6.88 7.68
C ALA A 64 16.93 7.78 7.68
N GLN A 65 16.85 8.94 7.04
CA GLN A 65 17.87 9.99 7.20
C GLN A 65 17.91 10.46 8.67
N LYS A 66 19.09 10.88 9.13
CA LYS A 66 19.34 11.25 10.54
C LYS A 66 18.38 12.32 11.08
N ASP A 67 17.99 13.26 10.26
CA ASP A 67 17.06 14.32 10.67
C ASP A 67 15.60 13.91 10.59
N VAL A 68 15.27 12.94 9.72
CA VAL A 68 13.94 12.39 9.54
C VAL A 68 13.58 11.40 10.66
N ILE A 69 14.52 10.54 11.07
CA ILE A 69 14.27 9.45 12.03
C ILE A 69 13.75 9.95 13.39
N LYS A 70 14.11 11.19 13.76
CA LYS A 70 13.63 11.85 14.99
C LYS A 70 12.13 12.17 14.97
N ASN A 71 11.53 12.25 13.77
CA ASN A 71 10.12 12.55 13.57
C ASN A 71 9.28 11.27 13.46
N VAL A 72 9.91 10.08 13.57
CA VAL A 72 9.23 8.80 13.56
C VAL A 72 9.05 8.33 14.99
N THR A 73 7.79 8.18 15.40
CA THR A 73 7.43 7.62 16.69
C THR A 73 7.00 6.18 16.53
N THR A 74 7.40 5.34 17.49
CA THR A 74 7.01 3.94 17.58
C THR A 74 6.64 3.65 19.03
N GLU A 75 5.42 3.23 19.28
CA GLU A 75 4.90 2.93 20.63
C GLU A 75 3.91 1.78 20.62
N VAL A 76 3.72 1.11 21.74
CA VAL A 76 2.70 0.07 21.88
C VAL A 76 1.58 0.56 22.78
N ILE A 77 0.37 0.60 22.24
CA ILE A 77 -0.85 0.96 22.96
C ILE A 77 -1.85 -0.19 22.77
N ASP A 78 -2.32 -0.75 23.85
CA ASP A 78 -3.29 -1.85 23.88
C ASP A 78 -2.90 -3.04 22.97
N GLY A 79 -1.62 -3.45 23.01
CA GLY A 79 -1.09 -4.54 22.19
C GLY A 79 -0.97 -4.23 20.70
N ARG A 80 -1.02 -2.96 20.33
CA ARG A 80 -0.87 -2.46 18.97
C ARG A 80 0.39 -1.62 18.85
N LEU A 81 1.31 -1.99 17.98
CA LEU A 81 2.42 -1.14 17.57
C LEU A 81 1.90 -0.01 16.69
N ILE A 82 2.07 1.22 17.12
CA ILE A 82 1.76 2.42 16.35
C ILE A 82 3.07 2.96 15.79
N VAL A 83 3.14 3.04 14.46
CA VAL A 83 4.22 3.68 13.72
C VAL A 83 3.66 4.95 13.12
N SER A 84 4.15 6.10 13.56
CA SER A 84 3.66 7.40 13.09
C SER A 84 4.84 8.27 12.66
N GLN A 85 4.65 8.98 11.56
CA GLN A 85 5.58 10.00 11.10
C GLN A 85 4.91 11.37 11.18
N SER A 86 5.49 12.25 12.01
CA SER A 86 5.03 13.63 12.05
C SER A 86 5.30 14.33 10.71
N PRO A 87 4.37 15.14 10.20
CA PRO A 87 4.58 15.88 8.97
C PRO A 87 5.86 16.73 9.08
N GLN A 88 6.80 16.52 8.18
CA GLN A 88 7.93 17.42 8.07
C GLN A 88 7.44 18.77 7.58
N LYS A 89 7.96 19.84 8.19
CA LYS A 89 7.85 21.16 7.60
C LYS A 89 8.69 21.14 6.33
N SER A 90 8.04 21.12 5.17
CA SER A 90 8.73 21.24 3.89
C SER A 90 9.57 22.51 3.90
N PHE A 91 10.88 22.37 3.90
CA PHE A 91 11.77 23.50 3.77
C PHE A 91 11.80 23.88 2.28
N LEU A 92 11.12 24.94 1.94
CA LEU A 92 11.18 25.50 0.59
C LEU A 92 12.50 26.26 0.45
N ILE A 93 13.50 25.65 -0.14
CA ILE A 93 14.75 26.34 -0.51
C ILE A 93 14.53 27.01 -1.86
N LYS A 94 14.52 28.33 -1.89
CA LYS A 94 14.55 29.10 -3.14
C LYS A 94 15.99 29.32 -3.56
N VAL A 95 16.44 28.65 -4.60
CA VAL A 95 17.74 28.87 -5.22
C VAL A 95 17.52 29.36 -6.64
N GLY A 96 17.98 30.55 -6.94
CA GLY A 96 17.92 31.11 -8.31
C GLY A 96 16.53 31.23 -8.93
N GLY A 97 15.50 31.48 -8.11
CA GLY A 97 14.11 31.61 -8.59
C GLY A 97 13.35 30.28 -8.74
N ASN A 98 14.00 29.14 -8.57
CA ASN A 98 13.39 27.82 -8.54
C ASN A 98 13.11 27.36 -7.11
N THR A 99 11.92 26.81 -6.88
CA THR A 99 11.57 26.18 -5.60
C THR A 99 12.01 24.72 -5.65
N ILE A 100 12.99 24.34 -4.83
CA ILE A 100 13.39 22.95 -4.65
C ILE A 100 12.57 22.43 -3.48
N VAL A 101 11.69 21.48 -3.74
CA VAL A 101 10.97 20.73 -2.71
C VAL A 101 11.84 19.51 -2.40
N ASP A 102 12.44 19.48 -1.22
CA ASP A 102 13.10 18.27 -0.72
C ASP A 102 11.99 17.31 -0.24
N ALA A 103 11.67 16.35 -1.08
CA ALA A 103 10.47 15.51 -0.93
C ALA A 103 10.78 14.05 -0.57
N SER A 104 12.03 13.68 -0.30
CA SER A 104 12.34 12.28 0.00
C SER A 104 12.62 12.05 1.47
N SER A 105 11.58 11.96 2.27
CA SER A 105 11.68 11.46 3.63
C SER A 105 11.30 9.97 3.66
N ASP A 106 11.98 9.14 2.90
CA ASP A 106 11.75 7.69 2.91
C ASP A 106 12.06 7.12 4.29
N VAL A 107 11.01 6.70 4.97
CA VAL A 107 11.09 6.02 6.24
C VAL A 107 10.72 4.56 6.02
N ASP A 108 11.66 3.66 6.27
CA ASP A 108 11.38 2.23 6.32
C ASP A 108 11.40 1.76 7.78
N VAL A 109 10.39 0.97 8.13
CA VAL A 109 10.30 0.34 9.46
C VAL A 109 10.23 -1.16 9.27
N VAL A 110 11.26 -1.85 9.74
CA VAL A 110 11.34 -3.31 9.69
C VAL A 110 10.81 -3.88 10.99
N VAL A 111 9.78 -4.72 10.89
CA VAL A 111 9.05 -5.24 12.06
C VAL A 111 8.96 -6.76 12.00
N SER A 112 9.17 -7.41 13.14
CA SER A 112 8.79 -8.81 13.33
C SER A 112 8.04 -9.02 14.63
N SER A 113 7.18 -10.05 14.66
CA SER A 113 6.47 -10.50 15.87
C SER A 113 6.09 -11.99 15.75
N PRO A 114 5.88 -12.69 16.90
CA PRO A 114 5.45 -14.08 16.89
C PRO A 114 4.06 -14.30 16.28
N ASP A 115 3.20 -13.29 16.39
CA ASP A 115 1.83 -13.35 15.92
C ASP A 115 1.37 -11.97 15.44
N ILE A 116 0.47 -11.93 14.45
CA ILE A 116 -0.16 -10.71 13.97
C ILE A 116 -1.63 -10.95 13.65
N ILE A 117 -2.51 -10.20 14.30
CA ILE A 117 -3.96 -10.26 14.11
C ILE A 117 -4.55 -9.01 13.44
N GLY A 118 -3.71 -8.00 13.19
CA GLY A 118 -4.19 -6.76 12.57
C GLY A 118 -3.11 -5.94 11.91
N ILE A 119 -3.40 -5.52 10.68
CA ILE A 119 -2.64 -4.59 9.87
C ILE A 119 -3.55 -3.41 9.55
N ASN A 120 -3.24 -2.23 10.09
CA ASN A 120 -4.04 -1.02 9.88
C ASN A 120 -3.16 0.07 9.31
N MET A 121 -3.48 0.54 8.13
CA MET A 121 -2.73 1.58 7.46
C MET A 121 -3.60 2.81 7.22
N LEU A 122 -3.15 3.97 7.72
CA LEU A 122 -3.81 5.26 7.58
C LEU A 122 -2.85 6.25 6.92
N GLY A 123 -2.93 6.38 5.61
CA GLY A 123 -2.05 7.29 4.87
C GLY A 123 -1.65 6.80 3.49
N SER A 124 -0.40 7.09 3.08
CA SER A 124 0.10 6.87 1.72
C SER A 124 1.39 6.05 1.64
N GLY A 125 1.86 5.49 2.74
CA GLY A 125 3.01 4.58 2.75
C GLY A 125 2.68 3.20 2.17
N CYS A 126 3.61 2.26 2.34
CA CYS A 126 3.44 0.88 1.88
C CYS A 126 3.63 -0.10 3.05
N PHE A 127 2.76 -1.09 3.19
CA PHE A 127 2.94 -2.21 4.11
C PHE A 127 3.23 -3.47 3.32
N ILE A 128 4.39 -4.07 3.54
CA ILE A 128 4.82 -5.28 2.84
C ILE A 128 5.05 -6.39 3.87
N ALA A 129 4.20 -7.41 3.85
CA ALA A 129 4.42 -8.63 4.62
C ALA A 129 5.04 -9.70 3.73
N THR A 130 6.25 -10.15 4.08
CA THR A 130 6.96 -11.19 3.36
C THR A 130 6.92 -12.51 4.13
N GLY A 131 6.83 -13.63 3.39
CA GLY A 131 6.71 -14.96 3.98
C GLY A 131 5.29 -15.26 4.44
N ASN A 132 5.15 -16.30 5.25
CA ASN A 132 3.85 -16.80 5.69
C ASN A 132 3.40 -16.06 6.95
N ILE A 133 2.14 -15.63 6.97
CA ILE A 133 1.42 -15.22 8.16
C ILE A 133 0.51 -16.39 8.57
N ASN A 134 0.69 -16.90 9.79
CA ASN A 134 -0.14 -17.95 10.36
C ASN A 134 -0.73 -17.45 11.68
N THR A 135 -2.05 -17.30 11.71
CA THR A 135 -2.79 -16.73 12.86
C THR A 135 -4.24 -17.20 12.84
N ASP A 136 -4.96 -17.14 13.95
CA ASP A 136 -6.37 -17.51 13.96
C ASP A 136 -7.24 -16.50 13.18
N LYS A 137 -6.96 -15.23 13.32
CA LYS A 137 -7.74 -14.16 12.68
C LYS A 137 -6.86 -13.02 12.22
N LEU A 138 -7.04 -12.58 10.99
CA LEU A 138 -6.33 -11.42 10.46
C LEU A 138 -7.29 -10.33 9.96
N ASN A 139 -7.12 -9.10 10.45
CA ASN A 139 -7.80 -7.92 9.95
C ASN A 139 -6.81 -7.06 9.18
N ILE A 140 -7.06 -6.83 7.90
CA ILE A 140 -6.30 -5.93 7.03
C ILE A 140 -7.18 -4.73 6.72
N CYS A 141 -6.74 -3.53 7.11
CA CYS A 141 -7.48 -2.29 6.89
C CYS A 141 -6.56 -1.23 6.30
N LEU A 142 -6.92 -0.72 5.14
CA LEU A 142 -6.27 0.42 4.49
C LEU A 142 -7.24 1.58 4.40
N GLN A 143 -6.83 2.75 4.90
CA GLN A 143 -7.53 4.02 4.73
C GLN A 143 -6.57 5.04 4.14
N GLY A 144 -6.80 5.43 2.89
CA GLY A 144 -5.94 6.39 2.19
C GLY A 144 -5.58 5.96 0.77
N SER A 145 -4.34 6.29 0.37
CA SER A 145 -3.84 6.06 -0.99
C SER A 145 -2.53 5.23 -0.99
N GLY A 146 -2.18 4.64 0.15
CA GLY A 146 -1.04 3.74 0.26
C GLY A 146 -1.38 2.32 -0.21
N ASP A 147 -0.44 1.38 -0.05
CA ASP A 147 -0.58 0.00 -0.49
C ASP A 147 -0.34 -0.99 0.64
N ILE A 148 -1.07 -2.11 0.63
CA ILE A 148 -0.79 -3.27 1.48
C ILE A 148 -0.53 -4.47 0.57
N LYS A 149 0.63 -5.10 0.74
CA LYS A 149 1.05 -6.29 0.00
C LYS A 149 1.40 -7.40 0.99
N CYS A 150 0.68 -8.51 0.93
CA CYS A 150 0.96 -9.70 1.73
C CYS A 150 1.25 -10.89 0.81
N SER A 151 2.22 -11.73 1.21
CA SER A 151 2.50 -12.99 0.50
C SER A 151 1.44 -14.04 0.86
N ASP A 152 1.74 -14.97 1.73
CA ASP A 152 0.86 -16.09 2.07
C ASP A 152 0.23 -15.90 3.44
N ILE A 153 -1.09 -16.14 3.54
CA ILE A 153 -1.85 -16.02 4.78
C ILE A 153 -2.60 -17.34 5.01
N ILE A 154 -2.42 -17.90 6.20
CA ILE A 154 -3.16 -19.05 6.70
C ILE A 154 -3.87 -18.62 7.98
N CYS A 155 -5.21 -18.69 7.99
CA CYS A 155 -5.99 -18.29 9.17
C CYS A 155 -7.39 -18.91 9.16
N ASP A 156 -8.11 -18.83 10.28
CA ASP A 156 -9.53 -19.21 10.29
C ASP A 156 -10.40 -18.13 9.61
N THR A 157 -10.10 -16.87 9.88
CA THR A 157 -10.89 -15.75 9.36
C THR A 157 -10.00 -14.61 8.89
N ILE A 158 -10.23 -14.15 7.67
CA ILE A 158 -9.62 -12.92 7.15
C ILE A 158 -10.69 -11.87 6.87
N HIS A 159 -10.44 -10.65 7.34
CA HIS A 159 -11.22 -9.48 6.99
C HIS A 159 -10.33 -8.46 6.29
N THR A 160 -10.66 -8.12 5.04
CA THR A 160 -9.89 -7.18 4.20
C THR A 160 -10.76 -5.99 3.86
N GLN A 161 -10.35 -4.80 4.31
CA GLN A 161 -11.09 -3.57 4.07
C GLN A 161 -10.19 -2.50 3.47
N LEU A 162 -10.64 -1.92 2.34
CA LEU A 162 -10.05 -0.74 1.72
C LEU A 162 -11.06 0.41 1.73
N LYS A 163 -10.61 1.56 2.22
CA LYS A 163 -11.33 2.85 2.12
C LYS A 163 -10.41 3.90 1.52
N GLY A 164 -10.58 4.21 0.25
CA GLY A 164 -9.74 5.19 -0.44
C GLY A 164 -9.40 4.80 -1.87
N SER A 165 -8.16 5.11 -2.27
CA SER A 165 -7.68 4.94 -3.66
C SER A 165 -6.36 4.14 -3.73
N GLY A 166 -5.91 3.58 -2.63
CA GLY A 166 -4.75 2.69 -2.59
C GLY A 166 -5.12 1.26 -2.97
N ASP A 167 -4.17 0.33 -2.86
CA ASP A 167 -4.34 -1.05 -3.27
C ASP A 167 -4.06 -2.05 -2.13
N ILE A 168 -4.83 -3.15 -2.10
CA ILE A 168 -4.53 -4.30 -1.26
C ILE A 168 -4.32 -5.52 -2.15
N VAL A 169 -3.14 -6.14 -2.03
CA VAL A 169 -2.79 -7.36 -2.77
C VAL A 169 -2.38 -8.45 -1.79
N VAL A 170 -3.07 -9.60 -1.85
CA VAL A 170 -2.68 -10.81 -1.10
C VAL A 170 -2.45 -11.93 -2.09
N SER A 171 -1.21 -12.44 -2.13
CA SER A 171 -0.80 -13.43 -3.12
C SER A 171 -1.46 -14.79 -2.91
N LYS A 172 -1.69 -15.18 -1.64
CA LYS A 172 -2.41 -16.41 -1.31
C LYS A 172 -3.09 -16.31 0.06
N VAL A 173 -4.34 -16.75 0.11
CA VAL A 173 -5.12 -16.90 1.35
C VAL A 173 -5.65 -18.33 1.45
N ASP A 174 -5.36 -19.00 2.55
CA ASP A 174 -6.00 -20.25 2.95
C ASP A 174 -6.76 -19.97 4.26
N ALA A 175 -8.09 -19.99 4.21
CA ALA A 175 -8.92 -19.58 5.34
C ALA A 175 -10.27 -20.29 5.36
N PHE A 176 -10.89 -20.41 6.55
CA PHE A 176 -12.26 -20.89 6.62
C PHE A 176 -13.25 -19.83 6.09
N SER A 177 -13.04 -18.55 6.40
CA SER A 177 -13.91 -17.47 5.91
C SER A 177 -13.13 -16.22 5.51
N SER A 178 -13.59 -15.56 4.46
CA SER A 178 -13.02 -14.32 3.92
C SER A 178 -14.11 -13.26 3.74
N ASP A 179 -13.90 -12.07 4.29
CA ASP A 179 -14.79 -10.92 4.12
C ASP A 179 -13.99 -9.77 3.48
N ILE A 180 -14.41 -9.34 2.30
CA ILE A 180 -13.71 -8.37 1.47
C ILE A 180 -14.62 -7.15 1.26
N SER A 181 -14.16 -5.97 1.64
CA SER A 181 -14.91 -4.73 1.51
C SER A 181 -14.07 -3.63 0.89
N LEU A 182 -14.53 -3.06 -0.21
CA LEU A 182 -13.95 -1.89 -0.88
C LEU A 182 -14.94 -0.73 -0.87
N ILE A 183 -14.47 0.42 -0.38
CA ILE A 183 -15.20 1.69 -0.44
C ILE A 183 -14.28 2.74 -1.06
N GLY A 184 -14.48 3.09 -2.31
CA GLY A 184 -13.63 4.07 -3.01
C GLY A 184 -13.31 3.70 -4.44
N SER A 185 -12.07 4.03 -4.86
CA SER A 185 -11.60 3.89 -6.25
C SER A 185 -10.29 3.10 -6.36
N GLY A 186 -9.79 2.56 -5.27
CA GLY A 186 -8.61 1.67 -5.26
C GLY A 186 -8.99 0.22 -5.61
N ASP A 187 -8.04 -0.68 -5.58
CA ASP A 187 -8.23 -2.07 -5.97
C ASP A 187 -7.93 -3.05 -4.83
N ILE A 188 -8.66 -4.18 -4.81
CA ILE A 188 -8.36 -5.33 -3.95
C ILE A 188 -8.15 -6.57 -4.81
N LYS A 189 -6.99 -7.23 -4.65
CA LYS A 189 -6.65 -8.46 -5.37
C LYS A 189 -6.26 -9.57 -4.38
N LEU A 190 -7.02 -10.67 -4.38
CA LEU A 190 -6.74 -11.84 -3.55
C LEU A 190 -6.75 -13.12 -4.39
N ALA A 191 -5.77 -14.02 -4.13
CA ALA A 191 -5.90 -15.42 -4.54
C ALA A 191 -6.30 -16.25 -3.32
N GLN A 192 -7.42 -16.94 -3.39
CA GLN A 192 -8.00 -17.75 -2.33
C GLN A 192 -7.85 -19.24 -2.66
N HIS A 193 -7.49 -20.02 -1.64
CA HIS A 193 -7.39 -21.47 -1.73
C HIS A 193 -8.10 -22.10 -0.54
N ASN A 194 -8.98 -23.07 -0.79
CA ASN A 194 -9.80 -23.77 0.22
C ASN A 194 -10.69 -22.87 1.09
N VAL A 195 -11.02 -21.66 0.66
CA VAL A 195 -11.88 -20.76 1.44
C VAL A 195 -13.33 -21.25 1.37
N ASN A 196 -13.90 -21.58 2.55
CA ASN A 196 -15.25 -22.16 2.59
C ASN A 196 -16.36 -21.13 2.32
N THR A 197 -16.20 -19.91 2.81
CA THR A 197 -17.18 -18.83 2.57
C THR A 197 -16.47 -17.51 2.26
N THR A 198 -16.91 -16.84 1.20
CA THR A 198 -16.38 -15.53 0.81
C THR A 198 -17.53 -14.53 0.68
N LYS A 199 -17.40 -13.38 1.34
CA LYS A 199 -18.31 -12.24 1.16
C LYS A 199 -17.55 -11.10 0.52
N ILE A 200 -18.12 -10.50 -0.52
CA ILE A 200 -17.50 -9.41 -1.27
C ILE A 200 -18.48 -8.25 -1.35
N ASN A 201 -18.05 -7.08 -0.87
CA ASN A 201 -18.83 -5.85 -0.93
C ASN A 201 -18.00 -4.75 -1.60
N LEU A 202 -18.45 -4.28 -2.75
CA LEU A 202 -17.87 -3.13 -3.44
C LEU A 202 -18.84 -1.95 -3.43
N LYS A 203 -18.33 -0.80 -2.97
CA LYS A 203 -19.05 0.48 -3.04
C LYS A 203 -18.14 1.55 -3.62
N GLY A 204 -18.33 1.90 -4.88
CA GLY A 204 -17.50 2.91 -5.56
C GLY A 204 -17.17 2.56 -6.99
N SER A 205 -15.97 2.95 -7.44
CA SER A 205 -15.50 2.81 -8.83
C SER A 205 -14.20 2.00 -8.96
N GLY A 206 -13.68 1.49 -7.85
CA GLY A 206 -12.52 0.59 -7.86
C GLY A 206 -12.91 -0.85 -8.18
N ASP A 207 -11.94 -1.75 -8.27
CA ASP A 207 -12.14 -3.13 -8.67
C ASP A 207 -11.78 -4.13 -7.57
N ILE A 208 -12.53 -5.25 -7.50
CA ILE A 208 -12.16 -6.39 -6.67
C ILE A 208 -11.92 -7.60 -7.57
N VAL A 209 -10.74 -8.20 -7.47
CA VAL A 209 -10.37 -9.41 -8.20
C VAL A 209 -10.08 -10.52 -7.21
N VAL A 210 -10.83 -11.63 -7.33
CA VAL A 210 -10.66 -12.82 -6.50
C VAL A 210 -10.42 -14.04 -7.39
N ASN A 211 -9.24 -14.63 -7.26
CA ASN A 211 -8.93 -15.93 -7.87
C ASN A 211 -9.23 -17.01 -6.84
N SER A 212 -10.16 -17.90 -7.13
CA SER A 212 -10.65 -18.94 -6.22
C SER A 212 -10.20 -20.31 -6.70
N ASP A 213 -9.53 -21.05 -5.82
CA ASP A 213 -9.14 -22.44 -6.06
C ASP A 213 -9.74 -23.31 -4.95
N ASN A 214 -10.60 -24.24 -5.33
CA ASN A 214 -11.33 -25.14 -4.43
C ASN A 214 -12.10 -24.37 -3.34
N CYS A 215 -12.82 -23.30 -3.71
CA CYS A 215 -13.57 -22.47 -2.78
C CYS A 215 -15.04 -22.89 -2.64
N GLY A 216 -15.63 -22.50 -1.53
CA GLY A 216 -17.02 -22.78 -1.20
C GLY A 216 -18.00 -21.76 -1.78
N SER A 217 -18.84 -21.17 -0.93
CA SER A 217 -19.83 -20.17 -1.36
C SER A 217 -19.21 -18.78 -1.49
N VAL A 218 -19.61 -18.05 -2.54
CA VAL A 218 -19.24 -16.66 -2.76
C VAL A 218 -20.48 -15.80 -2.88
N ASP A 219 -20.62 -14.79 -2.02
CA ASP A 219 -21.70 -13.81 -2.03
C ASP A 219 -21.14 -12.43 -2.38
N CYS A 220 -21.61 -11.83 -3.48
CA CYS A 220 -21.13 -10.56 -4.00
C CYS A 220 -22.22 -9.49 -4.03
N VAL A 221 -21.90 -8.32 -3.53
CA VAL A 221 -22.73 -7.11 -3.64
C VAL A 221 -21.90 -5.97 -4.23
N LEU A 222 -22.36 -5.45 -5.36
CA LEU A 222 -21.78 -4.31 -6.05
C LEU A 222 -22.74 -3.12 -6.00
N ASN A 223 -22.24 -1.98 -5.49
CA ASN A 223 -22.96 -0.70 -5.51
C ASN A 223 -22.04 0.37 -6.11
N GLY A 224 -22.16 0.64 -7.40
CA GLY A 224 -21.32 1.62 -8.08
C GLY A 224 -21.01 1.30 -9.53
N SER A 225 -19.84 1.78 -9.98
CA SER A 225 -19.37 1.68 -11.38
C SER A 225 -18.10 0.84 -11.55
N GLY A 226 -17.52 0.38 -10.45
CA GLY A 226 -16.38 -0.55 -10.49
C GLY A 226 -16.81 -1.99 -10.76
N ASP A 227 -15.87 -2.91 -10.86
CA ASP A 227 -16.14 -4.30 -11.20
C ASP A 227 -15.71 -5.29 -10.11
N ILE A 228 -16.45 -6.39 -9.99
CA ILE A 228 -16.02 -7.56 -9.22
C ILE A 228 -15.75 -8.69 -10.20
N ARG A 229 -14.50 -9.17 -10.25
CA ARG A 229 -14.09 -10.28 -11.11
C ARG A 229 -13.70 -11.47 -10.26
N ILE A 230 -14.39 -12.59 -10.45
CA ILE A 230 -14.10 -13.84 -9.78
C ILE A 230 -13.66 -14.84 -10.84
N ALA A 231 -12.53 -15.51 -10.58
CA ALA A 231 -12.03 -16.57 -11.46
C ALA A 231 -11.77 -17.85 -10.67
N GLY A 232 -11.92 -19.01 -11.32
CA GLY A 232 -11.59 -20.31 -10.74
C GLY A 232 -12.82 -21.11 -10.26
N ASP A 233 -12.64 -21.97 -9.24
CA ASP A 233 -13.63 -22.96 -8.85
C ASP A 233 -14.34 -22.58 -7.55
N VAL A 234 -15.66 -22.56 -7.58
CA VAL A 234 -16.52 -22.28 -6.41
C VAL A 234 -17.68 -23.27 -6.34
N LYS A 235 -18.24 -23.49 -5.14
CA LYS A 235 -19.43 -24.35 -4.98
C LYS A 235 -20.74 -23.61 -5.26
N SER A 236 -20.81 -22.32 -4.97
CA SER A 236 -21.96 -21.48 -5.28
C SER A 236 -21.57 -20.02 -5.43
N LEU A 237 -22.31 -19.28 -6.22
CA LEU A 237 -22.08 -17.86 -6.46
C LEU A 237 -23.40 -17.10 -6.48
N ASN A 238 -23.58 -16.17 -5.53
CA ASN A 238 -24.68 -15.22 -5.50
C ASN A 238 -24.17 -13.83 -5.85
N ARG A 239 -24.91 -13.13 -6.72
CA ARG A 239 -24.52 -11.80 -7.23
C ARG A 239 -25.67 -10.82 -7.13
N LYS A 240 -25.38 -9.63 -6.61
CA LYS A 240 -26.31 -8.51 -6.58
C LYS A 240 -25.61 -7.24 -7.03
N THR A 241 -26.08 -6.60 -8.10
CA THR A 241 -25.52 -5.37 -8.65
C THR A 241 -26.54 -4.24 -8.56
N ASN A 242 -26.08 -3.07 -8.09
CA ASN A 242 -26.79 -1.79 -8.12
C ASN A 242 -25.84 -0.73 -8.68
N GLY A 243 -26.02 -0.31 -9.92
CA GLY A 243 -25.16 0.65 -10.61
C GLY A 243 -24.76 0.19 -12.00
N SER A 244 -23.67 0.78 -12.54
CA SER A 244 -23.21 0.53 -13.92
C SER A 244 -22.05 -0.48 -14.00
N GLY A 245 -21.52 -0.90 -12.87
CA GLY A 245 -20.44 -1.88 -12.83
C GLY A 245 -20.91 -3.32 -13.05
N GLU A 246 -19.99 -4.25 -13.22
CA GLU A 246 -20.26 -5.65 -13.55
C GLU A 246 -19.69 -6.60 -12.48
N ILE A 247 -20.42 -7.69 -12.21
CA ILE A 247 -19.91 -8.86 -11.49
C ILE A 247 -19.71 -9.99 -12.49
N SER A 248 -18.48 -10.26 -12.89
CA SER A 248 -18.11 -11.31 -13.83
C SER A 248 -17.56 -12.55 -13.11
N PHE A 249 -17.78 -13.71 -13.70
CA PHE A 249 -17.27 -14.99 -13.23
C PHE A 249 -16.71 -15.80 -14.38
N THR A 250 -15.48 -16.29 -14.22
CA THR A 250 -14.81 -17.16 -15.18
C THR A 250 -14.28 -18.39 -14.46
N GLY A 251 -14.97 -19.52 -14.61
CA GLY A 251 -14.58 -20.76 -13.92
C GLY A 251 -15.73 -21.77 -13.86
N GLU A 252 -15.65 -22.66 -12.87
CA GLU A 252 -16.62 -23.75 -12.70
C GLU A 252 -17.35 -23.66 -11.36
N ILE A 253 -18.65 -23.95 -11.38
CA ILE A 253 -19.44 -24.17 -10.17
C ILE A 253 -19.47 -25.68 -9.91
N LYS A 254 -18.61 -26.13 -8.98
CA LYS A 254 -18.51 -27.54 -8.59
C LYS A 254 -19.63 -27.91 -7.61
N LYS A 255 -20.38 -28.93 -7.95
CA LYS A 255 -21.43 -29.50 -7.07
C LYS A 255 -20.85 -30.38 -5.97
#